data_df073baa2f928bb6d1ea1ff5af966b11
#
_entry.id   df073baa2f928bb6d1ea1ff5af966b11
#
_cell.length_a   1.000
_cell.length_b   1.000
_cell.length_c   1.000
_cell.angle_alpha   90.00
_cell.angle_beta   90.00
_cell.angle_gamma   90.00
#
_symmetry.space_group_name_H-M   'P 1'
#
loop_
_entity.id
_entity.type
_entity.pdbx_description
1 polymer ?
#
loop_
_entity_poly.entity_id
_entity_poly.type
_entity_poly.pdbx_seq_one_letter_code
_entity_poly.pdbx_strand_id
1 'polypeptide(L)'
;MSDNNVQKKSNPLSQWFRQPKIFVKLPSSGNYYPAGSLDKSTTGEYPVYAMTAKDELMFKTPDALLSGQSTVEVIKSCIPAIQDPWTMPSLDIDAALIAIRIATYGENMGVEANCPHCEHLNEYDIDLVKWLDSINAWKFVPEVEIPPLIIHVRPYTYKELSQTSLKTLEHQRIFNVINNEEMSDEDKVERFGKSFIKLTELTVDIIAGCVAKITTPDGDVTDQEQIQEFIRNSPRDVFDTVSKHITDMKENIELPIQHVACNECLKEFDMPVTMDQSNFFAVRS
;
A
#
# COMPACT_ATOMS: atom_id res chain seq x y z
N MET A 1 -0.60 52.33 1.99
CA MET A 1 -0.67 50.87 2.30
C MET A 1 0.52 50.25 1.62
N SER A 2 1.56 49.96 2.41
CA SER A 2 2.85 49.53 1.90
C SER A 2 2.84 47.99 1.86
N ASP A 3 2.81 47.42 0.66
CA ASP A 3 2.99 46.00 0.45
C ASP A 3 4.42 45.60 0.80
N ASN A 4 4.60 45.01 1.97
CA ASN A 4 5.82 44.34 2.35
C ASN A 4 5.94 43.01 1.59
N ASN A 5 6.40 43.08 0.37
CA ASN A 5 6.81 41.92 -0.41
C ASN A 5 8.17 41.42 0.15
N VAL A 6 8.14 40.61 1.19
CA VAL A 6 9.33 39.94 1.73
C VAL A 6 9.73 38.87 0.71
N GLN A 7 10.60 39.25 -0.25
CA GLN A 7 11.30 38.28 -1.09
C GLN A 7 12.06 37.32 -0.16
N LYS A 8 11.57 36.06 -0.06
CA LYS A 8 12.32 34.97 0.60
C LYS A 8 13.68 34.89 -0.10
N LYS A 9 14.76 35.31 0.56
CA LYS A 9 16.12 35.12 0.07
C LYS A 9 16.32 33.65 -0.26
N SER A 10 16.68 33.34 -1.51
CA SER A 10 17.02 31.97 -1.90
C SER A 10 18.19 31.48 -1.06
N ASN A 11 18.09 30.27 -0.51
CA ASN A 11 19.16 29.67 0.27
C ASN A 11 20.37 29.44 -0.66
N PRO A 12 21.55 30.05 -0.38
CA PRO A 12 22.75 29.85 -1.22
C PRO A 12 23.19 28.39 -1.34
N LEU A 13 22.77 27.52 -0.37
CA LEU A 13 23.09 26.10 -0.37
C LEU A 13 22.12 25.25 -1.21
N SER A 14 21.08 25.87 -1.80
CA SER A 14 20.09 25.11 -2.59
C SER A 14 20.68 24.33 -3.76
N GLN A 15 21.78 24.80 -4.35
CA GLN A 15 22.50 24.07 -5.40
C GLN A 15 23.11 22.74 -4.95
N TRP A 16 23.28 22.56 -3.63
CA TRP A 16 23.82 21.35 -3.00
C TRP A 16 22.74 20.43 -2.45
N PHE A 17 21.48 20.79 -2.63
CA PHE A 17 20.36 19.92 -2.22
C PHE A 17 20.34 18.67 -3.10
N ARG A 18 19.74 17.59 -2.55
CA ARG A 18 19.61 16.32 -3.27
C ARG A 18 18.93 16.53 -4.64
N GLN A 19 19.43 15.82 -5.64
CA GLN A 19 18.88 15.78 -6.99
C GLN A 19 18.15 14.45 -7.20
N PRO A 20 17.24 14.36 -8.18
CA PRO A 20 16.62 13.10 -8.56
C PRO A 20 17.70 12.06 -8.91
N LYS A 21 17.53 10.84 -8.42
CA LYS A 21 18.44 9.72 -8.68
C LYS A 21 17.92 8.80 -9.78
N ILE A 22 16.60 8.55 -9.76
CA ILE A 22 15.90 7.72 -10.74
C ILE A 22 14.57 8.36 -11.08
N PHE A 23 13.89 7.78 -12.06
CA PHE A 23 12.50 8.09 -12.41
C PHE A 23 11.65 6.84 -12.29
N VAL A 24 10.43 6.97 -11.78
CA VAL A 24 9.49 5.86 -11.60
C VAL A 24 8.22 6.09 -12.43
N LYS A 25 7.72 5.02 -13.04
CA LYS A 25 6.35 4.95 -13.54
C LYS A 25 5.46 4.39 -12.45
N LEU A 26 4.26 4.94 -12.33
CA LEU A 26 3.29 4.42 -11.39
C LEU A 26 2.40 3.37 -12.10
N PRO A 27 2.17 2.18 -11.52
CA PRO A 27 1.30 1.15 -12.09
C PRO A 27 -0.10 1.65 -12.48
N SER A 28 -0.65 2.59 -11.69
CA SER A 28 -1.92 3.25 -12.01
C SER A 28 -1.86 4.17 -13.25
N SER A 29 -0.67 4.46 -13.75
CA SER A 29 -0.42 5.50 -14.77
C SER A 29 -0.96 6.88 -14.35
N GLY A 30 -1.00 7.16 -13.04
CA GLY A 30 -1.54 8.39 -12.44
C GLY A 30 -3.07 8.48 -12.47
N ASN A 31 -3.77 7.35 -12.67
CA ASN A 31 -5.21 7.24 -12.50
C ASN A 31 -5.57 7.01 -11.03
N TYR A 32 -6.85 7.22 -10.69
CA TYR A 32 -7.42 7.03 -9.34
C TYR A 32 -6.94 8.01 -8.28
N TYR A 33 -6.14 9.01 -8.64
CA TYR A 33 -5.77 10.12 -7.75
C TYR A 33 -6.86 11.20 -7.77
N PRO A 34 -7.31 11.70 -6.62
CA PRO A 34 -8.15 12.89 -6.56
C PRO A 34 -7.46 14.10 -7.19
N ALA A 35 -8.25 15.07 -7.64
CA ALA A 35 -7.71 16.31 -8.21
C ALA A 35 -6.78 17.01 -7.21
N GLY A 36 -5.56 17.35 -7.65
CA GLY A 36 -4.55 18.04 -6.84
C GLY A 36 -3.73 17.14 -5.91
N SER A 37 -3.98 15.82 -5.86
CA SER A 37 -3.17 14.89 -5.04
C SER A 37 -1.94 14.34 -5.76
N LEU A 38 -1.89 14.48 -7.08
CA LEU A 38 -0.75 14.12 -7.92
C LEU A 38 -0.52 15.20 -8.99
N ASP A 39 0.70 15.71 -9.06
CA ASP A 39 1.16 16.57 -10.15
C ASP A 39 1.50 15.69 -11.36
N LYS A 40 0.54 15.52 -12.28
CA LYS A 40 0.67 14.60 -13.42
C LYS A 40 1.83 14.99 -14.33
N SER A 41 2.77 14.07 -14.52
CA SER A 41 3.85 14.21 -15.48
C SER A 41 3.32 14.02 -16.92
N THR A 42 3.86 14.77 -17.88
CA THR A 42 3.57 14.60 -19.30
C THR A 42 4.18 13.34 -19.90
N THR A 43 5.25 12.82 -19.30
CA THR A 43 5.93 11.59 -19.72
C THR A 43 5.41 10.36 -19.00
N GLY A 44 4.61 10.51 -17.93
CA GLY A 44 4.18 9.44 -17.04
C GLY A 44 5.28 8.96 -16.07
N GLU A 45 6.44 9.64 -16.07
CA GLU A 45 7.55 9.33 -15.18
C GLU A 45 7.69 10.41 -14.11
N TYR A 46 7.99 10.02 -12.88
CA TYR A 46 8.10 10.89 -11.73
C TYR A 46 9.50 10.84 -11.14
N PRO A 47 10.14 12.00 -10.85
CA PRO A 47 11.47 12.04 -10.27
C PRO A 47 11.45 11.52 -8.83
N VAL A 48 12.40 10.67 -8.51
CA VAL A 48 12.58 10.08 -7.19
C VAL A 48 13.92 10.53 -6.58
N TYR A 49 13.84 11.05 -5.38
CA TYR A 49 14.99 11.52 -4.60
C TYR A 49 15.36 10.50 -3.54
N ALA A 50 16.65 10.40 -3.23
CA ALA A 50 17.10 9.61 -2.10
C ALA A 50 16.53 10.14 -0.78
N MET A 51 16.32 9.26 0.21
CA MET A 51 15.90 9.65 1.56
C MET A 51 16.94 10.59 2.21
N THR A 52 16.42 11.50 3.03
CA THR A 52 17.25 12.29 3.94
C THR A 52 17.44 11.55 5.26
N ALA A 53 18.40 11.97 6.09
CA ALA A 53 18.55 11.42 7.44
C ALA A 53 17.25 11.54 8.28
N LYS A 54 16.46 12.60 8.07
CA LYS A 54 15.14 12.75 8.70
C LYS A 54 14.19 11.63 8.25
N ASP A 55 14.13 11.34 6.95
CA ASP A 55 13.26 10.31 6.38
C ASP A 55 13.63 8.92 6.94
N GLU A 56 14.92 8.61 7.03
CA GLU A 56 15.39 7.35 7.63
C GLU A 56 15.04 7.22 9.12
N LEU A 57 15.15 8.31 9.89
CA LEU A 57 14.75 8.32 11.30
C LEU A 57 13.26 8.06 11.49
N MET A 58 12.41 8.52 10.55
CA MET A 58 10.97 8.27 10.61
C MET A 58 10.62 6.80 10.47
N PHE A 59 11.33 6.04 9.63
CA PHE A 59 11.15 4.59 9.52
C PHE A 59 11.63 3.80 10.75
N LYS A 60 12.44 4.40 11.61
CA LYS A 60 12.86 3.78 12.88
C LYS A 60 11.88 4.00 14.03
N THR A 61 10.75 4.69 13.79
CA THR A 61 9.73 4.97 14.79
C THR A 61 8.56 3.99 14.63
N PRO A 62 8.42 2.95 15.48
CA PRO A 62 7.45 1.86 15.29
C PRO A 62 6.00 2.34 15.20
N ASP A 63 5.58 3.26 16.08
CA ASP A 63 4.20 3.77 16.10
C ASP A 63 3.83 4.53 14.83
N ALA A 64 4.80 5.27 14.26
CA ALA A 64 4.60 6.00 13.02
C ALA A 64 4.54 5.06 11.79
N LEU A 65 5.24 3.94 11.82
CA LEU A 65 5.13 2.87 10.82
C LEU A 65 3.76 2.20 10.88
N LEU A 66 3.32 1.79 12.06
CA LEU A 66 2.03 1.14 12.26
C LEU A 66 0.85 2.02 11.82
N SER A 67 0.95 3.33 12.01
CA SER A 67 -0.07 4.30 11.57
C SER A 67 0.00 4.64 10.09
N GLY A 68 1.06 4.24 9.36
CA GLY A 68 1.34 4.63 7.98
C GLY A 68 1.87 6.06 7.80
N GLN A 69 1.99 6.84 8.87
CA GLN A 69 2.42 8.24 8.79
C GLN A 69 3.86 8.38 8.27
N SER A 70 4.78 7.52 8.73
CA SER A 70 6.17 7.53 8.25
C SER A 70 6.24 7.31 6.75
N THR A 71 5.50 6.35 6.22
CA THR A 71 5.45 6.02 4.80
C THR A 71 4.96 7.22 3.97
N VAL A 72 3.89 7.87 4.42
CA VAL A 72 3.32 9.06 3.76
C VAL A 72 4.31 10.21 3.69
N GLU A 73 4.96 10.53 4.82
CA GLU A 73 5.94 11.61 4.87
C GLU A 73 7.16 11.33 4.00
N VAL A 74 7.64 10.08 3.98
CA VAL A 74 8.79 9.69 3.15
C VAL A 74 8.44 9.69 1.67
N ILE A 75 7.27 9.18 1.26
CA ILE A 75 6.82 9.26 -0.13
C ILE A 75 6.74 10.72 -0.56
N LYS A 76 6.10 11.58 0.23
CA LYS A 76 5.98 13.01 -0.07
C LYS A 76 7.34 13.71 -0.16
N SER A 77 8.29 13.32 0.69
CA SER A 77 9.66 13.84 0.67
C SER A 77 10.44 13.40 -0.57
N CYS A 78 10.32 12.12 -0.95
CA CYS A 78 11.13 11.50 -1.99
C CYS A 78 10.50 11.56 -3.38
N ILE A 79 9.17 11.67 -3.48
CA ILE A 79 8.43 11.82 -4.74
C ILE A 79 7.51 13.04 -4.63
N PRO A 80 8.05 14.27 -4.72
CA PRO A 80 7.27 15.50 -4.46
C PRO A 80 6.08 15.71 -5.39
N ALA A 81 6.01 15.00 -6.52
CA ALA A 81 4.84 15.02 -7.40
C ALA A 81 3.60 14.42 -6.74
N ILE A 82 3.77 13.53 -5.76
CA ILE A 82 2.67 12.96 -4.96
C ILE A 82 2.38 13.93 -3.81
N GLN A 83 1.40 14.81 -3.99
CA GLN A 83 1.06 15.87 -3.03
C GLN A 83 0.34 15.33 -1.79
N ASP A 84 -0.50 14.30 -1.97
CA ASP A 84 -1.22 13.63 -0.89
C ASP A 84 -1.08 12.10 -0.99
N PRO A 85 -0.03 11.50 -0.38
CA PRO A 85 0.17 10.06 -0.40
C PRO A 85 -0.92 9.24 0.30
N TRP A 86 -1.74 9.83 1.18
CA TRP A 86 -2.88 9.12 1.79
C TRP A 86 -3.92 8.69 0.76
N THR A 87 -4.08 9.46 -0.31
CA THR A 87 -5.01 9.18 -1.39
C THR A 87 -4.41 8.34 -2.52
N MET A 88 -3.14 7.99 -2.40
CA MET A 88 -2.40 7.19 -3.37
C MET A 88 -3.05 5.81 -3.53
N PRO A 89 -3.26 5.33 -4.77
CA PRO A 89 -3.75 3.98 -5.04
C PRO A 89 -2.80 2.92 -4.47
N SER A 90 -3.36 1.87 -3.90
CA SER A 90 -2.58 0.79 -3.26
C SER A 90 -1.56 0.14 -4.19
N LEU A 91 -1.89 0.03 -5.46
CA LEU A 91 -1.02 -0.55 -6.48
C LEU A 91 0.25 0.28 -6.77
N ASP A 92 0.25 1.57 -6.44
CA ASP A 92 1.40 2.45 -6.65
C ASP A 92 2.36 2.51 -5.45
N ILE A 93 1.92 2.05 -4.29
CA ILE A 93 2.68 2.18 -3.03
C ILE A 93 3.98 1.40 -3.08
N ASP A 94 3.91 0.12 -3.46
CA ASP A 94 5.07 -0.76 -3.49
C ASP A 94 6.08 -0.29 -4.56
N ALA A 95 5.60 0.14 -5.72
CA ALA A 95 6.44 0.74 -6.76
C ALA A 95 7.17 2.00 -6.26
N ALA A 96 6.47 2.88 -5.53
CA ALA A 96 7.06 4.08 -4.95
C ALA A 96 8.12 3.74 -3.88
N LEU A 97 7.84 2.79 -2.99
CA LEU A 97 8.78 2.38 -1.94
C LEU A 97 10.03 1.70 -2.50
N ILE A 98 9.87 0.82 -3.51
CA ILE A 98 10.99 0.20 -4.21
C ILE A 98 11.84 1.27 -4.90
N ALA A 99 11.22 2.21 -5.61
CA ALA A 99 11.93 3.29 -6.28
C ALA A 99 12.69 4.19 -5.29
N ILE A 100 12.11 4.50 -4.12
CA ILE A 100 12.77 5.26 -3.05
C ILE A 100 13.98 4.49 -2.50
N ARG A 101 13.84 3.17 -2.30
CA ARG A 101 14.96 2.33 -1.86
C ARG A 101 16.08 2.30 -2.89
N ILE A 102 15.75 2.07 -4.17
CA ILE A 102 16.75 2.12 -5.26
C ILE A 102 17.47 3.48 -5.27
N ALA A 103 16.73 4.58 -5.18
CA ALA A 103 17.31 5.91 -5.15
C ALA A 103 18.22 6.16 -3.95
N THR A 104 17.99 5.47 -2.81
CA THR A 104 18.72 5.68 -1.56
C THR A 104 19.91 4.73 -1.41
N TYR A 105 19.70 3.43 -1.66
CA TYR A 105 20.66 2.37 -1.33
C TYR A 105 21.17 1.59 -2.55
N GLY A 106 20.61 1.85 -3.75
CA GLY A 106 20.97 1.16 -4.99
C GLY A 106 20.01 0.02 -5.35
N GLU A 107 20.31 -0.62 -6.47
CA GLU A 107 19.41 -1.54 -7.16
C GLU A 107 19.31 -2.94 -6.51
N ASN A 108 20.31 -3.32 -5.70
CA ASN A 108 20.36 -4.63 -5.07
C ASN A 108 19.96 -4.56 -3.59
N MET A 109 19.23 -5.58 -3.15
CA MET A 109 18.85 -5.75 -1.76
C MET A 109 19.27 -7.13 -1.24
N GLY A 110 20.16 -7.17 -0.24
CA GLY A 110 20.53 -8.40 0.46
C GLY A 110 19.37 -8.91 1.31
N VAL A 111 19.02 -10.18 1.18
CA VAL A 111 18.00 -10.88 1.98
C VAL A 111 18.58 -12.17 2.52
N GLU A 112 18.35 -12.44 3.80
CA GLU A 112 18.73 -13.70 4.44
C GLU A 112 17.55 -14.67 4.46
N ALA A 113 17.81 -15.93 4.15
CA ALA A 113 16.84 -17.00 4.27
C ALA A 113 17.47 -18.30 4.77
N ASN A 114 16.77 -18.98 5.66
CA ASN A 114 17.15 -20.32 6.10
C ASN A 114 16.72 -21.36 5.04
N CYS A 115 17.65 -22.23 4.68
CA CYS A 115 17.33 -23.35 3.80
C CYS A 115 16.36 -24.31 4.48
N PRO A 116 15.22 -24.68 3.89
CA PRO A 116 14.26 -25.62 4.48
C PRO A 116 14.77 -27.05 4.56
N HIS A 117 15.91 -27.36 3.91
CA HIS A 117 16.48 -28.71 3.85
C HIS A 117 17.60 -28.95 4.85
N CYS A 118 18.39 -27.93 5.17
CA CYS A 118 19.57 -28.08 6.06
C CYS A 118 19.70 -26.96 7.08
N GLU A 119 18.72 -26.06 7.16
CA GLU A 119 18.66 -24.92 8.10
C GLU A 119 19.84 -23.93 7.99
N HIS A 120 20.71 -24.11 6.97
CA HIS A 120 21.80 -23.17 6.72
C HIS A 120 21.24 -21.78 6.37
N LEU A 121 21.78 -20.74 7.02
CA LEU A 121 21.44 -19.35 6.73
C LEU A 121 22.19 -18.91 5.47
N ASN A 122 21.44 -18.56 4.44
CA ASN A 122 21.99 -18.07 3.18
C ASN A 122 21.70 -16.58 3.03
N GLU A 123 22.53 -15.90 2.29
CA GLU A 123 22.37 -14.50 1.89
C GLU A 123 22.24 -14.43 0.37
N TYR A 124 21.21 -13.71 -0.11
CA TYR A 124 20.90 -13.55 -1.51
C TYR A 124 20.71 -12.08 -1.87
N ASP A 125 21.15 -11.70 -3.07
CA ASP A 125 20.90 -10.37 -3.61
C ASP A 125 19.68 -10.38 -4.51
N ILE A 126 18.74 -9.48 -4.23
CA ILE A 126 17.54 -9.28 -5.02
C ILE A 126 17.67 -8.03 -5.86
N ASP A 127 17.40 -8.17 -7.15
CA ASP A 127 17.37 -7.08 -8.12
C ASP A 127 16.01 -6.34 -8.03
N LEU A 128 16.04 -5.17 -7.41
CA LEU A 128 14.86 -4.34 -7.20
C LEU A 128 14.32 -3.72 -8.49
N VAL A 129 15.14 -3.58 -9.54
CA VAL A 129 14.69 -3.06 -10.84
C VAL A 129 13.76 -4.08 -11.49
N LYS A 130 14.11 -5.37 -11.46
CA LYS A 130 13.23 -6.44 -11.96
C LYS A 130 11.91 -6.52 -11.21
N TRP A 131 11.94 -6.24 -9.90
CA TRP A 131 10.70 -6.17 -9.12
C TRP A 131 9.82 -5.01 -9.56
N LEU A 132 10.41 -3.84 -9.72
CA LEU A 132 9.69 -2.65 -10.18
C LEU A 132 9.07 -2.88 -11.57
N ASP A 133 9.82 -3.52 -12.47
CA ASP A 133 9.34 -3.88 -13.81
C ASP A 133 8.16 -4.86 -13.74
N SER A 134 8.23 -5.87 -12.86
CA SER A 134 7.14 -6.83 -12.67
C SER A 134 5.86 -6.17 -12.17
N ILE A 135 5.99 -5.26 -11.19
CA ILE A 135 4.85 -4.49 -10.67
C ILE A 135 4.25 -3.60 -11.77
N ASN A 136 5.09 -2.93 -12.56
CA ASN A 136 4.65 -2.05 -13.64
C ASN A 136 4.03 -2.80 -14.83
N ALA A 137 4.33 -4.07 -15.01
CA ALA A 137 3.73 -4.90 -16.06
C ALA A 137 2.28 -5.29 -15.75
N TRP A 138 1.87 -5.26 -14.49
CA TRP A 138 0.54 -5.62 -14.05
C TRP A 138 -0.48 -4.51 -14.35
N LYS A 139 -1.72 -4.89 -14.66
CA LYS A 139 -2.79 -3.95 -14.98
C LYS A 139 -4.01 -4.18 -14.10
N PHE A 140 -4.49 -3.11 -13.50
CA PHE A 140 -5.75 -3.11 -12.80
C PHE A 140 -6.93 -3.23 -13.77
N VAL A 141 -7.85 -4.18 -13.51
CA VAL A 141 -9.09 -4.34 -14.27
C VAL A 141 -10.22 -3.66 -13.49
N PRO A 142 -10.73 -2.52 -13.97
CA PRO A 142 -11.68 -1.71 -13.18
C PRO A 142 -13.12 -2.22 -13.24
N GLU A 143 -13.43 -3.27 -13.98
CA GLU A 143 -14.81 -3.71 -14.24
C GLU A 143 -15.06 -5.11 -13.70
N VAL A 144 -16.19 -5.27 -13.02
CA VAL A 144 -16.74 -6.52 -12.52
C VAL A 144 -18.10 -6.73 -13.16
N GLU A 145 -18.24 -7.74 -14.00
CA GLU A 145 -19.51 -8.09 -14.64
C GLU A 145 -20.34 -8.99 -13.74
N ILE A 146 -21.52 -8.50 -13.34
CA ILE A 146 -22.53 -9.24 -12.57
C ILE A 146 -23.88 -8.99 -13.27
N PRO A 147 -24.20 -9.72 -14.33
CA PRO A 147 -25.38 -9.43 -15.14
C PRO A 147 -26.69 -9.31 -14.32
N PRO A 148 -27.52 -8.29 -14.53
CA PRO A 148 -27.44 -7.30 -15.61
C PRO A 148 -26.57 -6.07 -15.31
N LEU A 149 -25.77 -6.08 -14.22
CA LEU A 149 -24.96 -4.94 -13.76
C LEU A 149 -23.52 -5.05 -14.23
N ILE A 150 -22.87 -3.88 -14.44
CA ILE A 150 -21.42 -3.76 -14.54
C ILE A 150 -20.97 -2.82 -13.41
N ILE A 151 -20.15 -3.34 -12.49
CA ILE A 151 -19.67 -2.59 -11.34
C ILE A 151 -18.26 -2.10 -11.66
N HIS A 152 -18.06 -0.79 -11.65
CA HIS A 152 -16.76 -0.17 -11.88
C HIS A 152 -16.08 0.10 -10.54
N VAL A 153 -14.93 -0.53 -10.34
CA VAL A 153 -14.17 -0.44 -9.09
C VAL A 153 -12.86 0.36 -9.25
N ARG A 154 -12.36 0.87 -8.15
CA ARG A 154 -11.04 1.48 -8.02
C ARG A 154 -10.20 0.69 -7.00
N PRO A 155 -8.86 0.77 -7.07
CA PRO A 155 -8.02 0.23 -6.02
C PRO A 155 -8.26 0.94 -4.68
N TYR A 156 -7.93 0.27 -3.59
CA TYR A 156 -7.85 0.91 -2.28
C TYR A 156 -6.88 2.09 -2.31
N THR A 157 -7.17 3.10 -1.52
CA THR A 157 -6.18 4.13 -1.19
C THR A 157 -5.27 3.65 -0.06
N TYR A 158 -4.10 4.27 0.08
CA TYR A 158 -3.20 3.97 1.20
C TYR A 158 -3.87 4.20 2.56
N LYS A 159 -4.71 5.24 2.66
CA LYS A 159 -5.50 5.51 3.86
C LYS A 159 -6.44 4.36 4.22
N GLU A 160 -7.17 3.83 3.25
CA GLU A 160 -8.09 2.70 3.45
C GLU A 160 -7.34 1.45 3.88
N LEU A 161 -6.19 1.15 3.26
CA LEU A 161 -5.33 0.04 3.67
C LEU A 161 -4.81 0.20 5.10
N SER A 162 -4.29 1.37 5.45
CA SER A 162 -3.76 1.64 6.79
C SER A 162 -4.86 1.53 7.85
N GLN A 163 -6.05 2.03 7.57
CA GLN A 163 -7.19 1.90 8.47
C GLN A 163 -7.62 0.44 8.66
N THR A 164 -7.64 -0.36 7.60
CA THR A 164 -7.96 -1.79 7.67
C THR A 164 -6.93 -2.53 8.52
N SER A 165 -5.64 -2.27 8.30
CA SER A 165 -4.55 -2.88 9.07
C SER A 165 -4.62 -2.54 10.55
N LEU A 166 -4.83 -1.27 10.90
CA LEU A 166 -4.98 -0.85 12.30
C LEU A 166 -6.16 -1.53 12.99
N LYS A 167 -7.31 -1.64 12.31
CA LYS A 167 -8.49 -2.28 12.87
C LYS A 167 -8.32 -3.80 13.01
N THR A 168 -7.62 -4.44 12.09
CA THR A 168 -7.25 -5.86 12.24
C THR A 168 -6.37 -6.08 13.48
N LEU A 169 -5.40 -5.19 13.72
CA LEU A 169 -4.57 -5.23 14.94
C LEU A 169 -5.38 -5.00 16.22
N GLU A 170 -6.32 -4.06 16.22
CA GLU A 170 -7.23 -3.84 17.35
C GLU A 170 -8.08 -5.08 17.64
N HIS A 171 -8.58 -5.75 16.59
CA HIS A 171 -9.31 -7.02 16.74
C HIS A 171 -8.45 -8.12 17.33
N GLN A 172 -7.23 -8.30 16.85
CA GLN A 172 -6.30 -9.29 17.42
C GLN A 172 -6.02 -8.99 18.89
N ARG A 173 -5.85 -7.71 19.26
CA ARG A 173 -5.69 -7.31 20.66
C ARG A 173 -6.93 -7.63 21.50
N ILE A 174 -8.13 -7.35 21.00
CA ILE A 174 -9.38 -7.65 21.68
C ILE A 174 -9.54 -9.17 21.82
N PHE A 175 -9.21 -9.95 20.79
CA PHE A 175 -9.24 -11.40 20.82
C PHE A 175 -8.28 -11.97 21.89
N ASN A 176 -7.08 -11.42 22.00
CA ASN A 176 -6.11 -11.78 23.04
C ASN A 176 -6.58 -11.40 24.46
N VAL A 177 -7.27 -10.26 24.61
CA VAL A 177 -7.86 -9.83 25.89
C VAL A 177 -9.04 -10.73 26.29
N ILE A 178 -9.87 -11.13 25.32
CA ILE A 178 -11.02 -12.03 25.55
C ILE A 178 -10.55 -13.44 25.97
N ASN A 179 -9.41 -13.88 25.47
CA ASN A 179 -8.81 -15.17 25.88
C ASN A 179 -8.16 -15.14 27.27
N ASN A 180 -8.10 -13.98 27.92
CA ASN A 180 -7.58 -13.85 29.29
C ASN A 180 -8.60 -14.39 30.30
N GLU A 181 -8.15 -15.23 31.25
CA GLU A 181 -8.99 -15.97 32.19
C GLU A 181 -9.77 -15.10 33.21
N GLU A 182 -9.44 -13.80 33.32
CA GLU A 182 -9.99 -12.89 34.33
C GLU A 182 -11.36 -12.27 33.98
N MET A 183 -11.89 -12.48 32.77
CA MET A 183 -13.18 -11.90 32.34
C MET A 183 -14.31 -12.91 32.39
N SER A 184 -15.54 -12.45 32.74
CA SER A 184 -16.74 -13.27 32.66
C SER A 184 -17.05 -13.65 31.19
N ASP A 185 -17.66 -14.82 30.99
CA ASP A 185 -18.01 -15.29 29.63
C ASP A 185 -19.03 -14.37 28.97
N GLU A 186 -19.92 -13.72 29.74
CA GLU A 186 -20.90 -12.75 29.25
C GLU A 186 -20.23 -11.48 28.71
N ASP A 187 -19.25 -10.92 29.45
CA ASP A 187 -18.49 -9.75 29.00
C ASP A 187 -17.63 -10.05 27.75
N LYS A 188 -17.08 -11.28 27.69
CA LYS A 188 -16.32 -11.75 26.52
C LYS A 188 -17.19 -11.76 25.26
N VAL A 189 -18.37 -12.37 25.35
CA VAL A 189 -19.33 -12.47 24.22
C VAL A 189 -19.80 -11.09 23.78
N GLU A 190 -20.11 -10.18 24.73
CA GLU A 190 -20.57 -8.84 24.40
C GLU A 190 -19.47 -8.03 23.67
N ARG A 191 -18.24 -8.04 24.15
CA ARG A 191 -17.12 -7.32 23.53
C ARG A 191 -16.77 -7.89 22.17
N PHE A 192 -16.75 -9.22 22.04
CA PHE A 192 -16.52 -9.87 20.75
C PHE A 192 -17.60 -9.50 19.74
N GLY A 193 -18.87 -9.58 20.12
CA GLY A 193 -19.99 -9.22 19.26
C GLY A 193 -19.91 -7.77 18.77
N LYS A 194 -19.64 -6.81 19.67
CA LYS A 194 -19.48 -5.39 19.31
C LYS A 194 -18.31 -5.16 18.34
N SER A 195 -17.20 -5.84 18.58
CA SER A 195 -16.02 -5.74 17.72
C SER A 195 -16.25 -6.34 16.36
N PHE A 196 -16.89 -7.50 16.30
CA PHE A 196 -17.22 -8.19 15.05
C PHE A 196 -18.16 -7.34 14.17
N ILE A 197 -19.21 -6.76 14.77
CA ILE A 197 -20.14 -5.87 14.05
C ILE A 197 -19.38 -4.68 13.44
N LYS A 198 -18.55 -3.99 14.23
CA LYS A 198 -17.77 -2.84 13.74
C LYS A 198 -16.83 -3.21 12.61
N LEU A 199 -16.18 -4.38 12.66
CA LEU A 199 -15.29 -4.83 11.59
C LEU A 199 -16.08 -5.12 10.32
N THR A 200 -17.21 -5.78 10.44
CA THR A 200 -18.08 -6.09 9.30
C THR A 200 -18.58 -4.80 8.63
N GLU A 201 -19.09 -3.84 9.43
CA GLU A 201 -19.52 -2.54 8.90
C GLU A 201 -18.37 -1.82 8.17
N LEU A 202 -17.19 -1.79 8.76
CA LEU A 202 -16.03 -1.18 8.10
C LEU A 202 -15.70 -1.86 6.79
N THR A 203 -15.68 -3.19 6.77
CA THR A 203 -15.34 -3.94 5.55
C THR A 203 -16.32 -3.61 4.44
N VAL A 204 -17.62 -3.57 4.76
CA VAL A 204 -18.66 -3.18 3.80
C VAL A 204 -18.46 -1.74 3.31
N ASP A 205 -18.16 -0.81 4.21
CA ASP A 205 -17.95 0.60 3.86
C ASP A 205 -16.72 0.80 2.98
N ILE A 206 -15.63 0.08 3.23
CA ILE A 206 -14.41 0.14 2.41
C ILE A 206 -14.69 -0.43 1.01
N ILE A 207 -15.34 -1.58 0.92
CA ILE A 207 -15.69 -2.19 -0.38
C ILE A 207 -16.62 -1.27 -1.16
N ALA A 208 -17.65 -0.73 -0.52
CA ALA A 208 -18.57 0.23 -1.15
C ALA A 208 -17.84 1.50 -1.61
N GLY A 209 -16.89 2.00 -0.81
CA GLY A 209 -16.03 3.14 -1.17
C GLY A 209 -15.12 2.87 -2.36
N CYS A 210 -14.79 1.60 -2.66
CA CYS A 210 -14.03 1.21 -3.85
C CYS A 210 -14.89 1.11 -5.11
N VAL A 211 -16.22 1.11 -5.00
CA VAL A 211 -17.12 1.16 -6.16
C VAL A 211 -17.27 2.61 -6.62
N ALA A 212 -16.78 2.90 -7.82
CA ALA A 212 -16.83 4.25 -8.39
C ALA A 212 -18.13 4.53 -9.15
N LYS A 213 -18.72 3.48 -9.75
CA LYS A 213 -19.91 3.57 -10.59
C LYS A 213 -20.55 2.19 -10.77
N ILE A 214 -21.87 2.15 -10.89
CA ILE A 214 -22.62 0.96 -11.28
C ILE A 214 -23.40 1.27 -12.56
N THR A 215 -23.12 0.55 -13.63
CA THR A 215 -23.90 0.63 -14.88
C THR A 215 -25.03 -0.38 -14.80
N THR A 216 -26.26 0.11 -14.96
CA THR A 216 -27.50 -0.66 -15.00
C THR A 216 -28.12 -0.58 -16.39
N PRO A 217 -29.10 -1.42 -16.75
CA PRO A 217 -29.84 -1.28 -18.01
C PRO A 217 -30.52 0.08 -18.20
N ASP A 218 -30.84 0.78 -17.11
CA ASP A 218 -31.53 2.05 -17.11
C ASP A 218 -30.58 3.27 -17.06
N GLY A 219 -29.28 3.04 -16.87
CA GLY A 219 -28.26 4.09 -16.84
C GLY A 219 -27.19 3.89 -15.76
N ASP A 220 -26.27 4.85 -15.68
CA ASP A 220 -25.15 4.85 -14.75
C ASP A 220 -25.53 5.46 -13.39
N VAL A 221 -25.21 4.77 -12.30
CA VAL A 221 -25.32 5.26 -10.92
C VAL A 221 -23.94 5.62 -10.42
N THR A 222 -23.74 6.91 -10.10
CA THR A 222 -22.46 7.46 -9.57
C THR A 222 -22.60 8.07 -8.18
N ASP A 223 -23.83 8.14 -7.67
CA ASP A 223 -24.12 8.63 -6.34
C ASP A 223 -23.60 7.65 -5.29
N GLN A 224 -22.69 8.14 -4.45
CA GLN A 224 -21.98 7.29 -3.50
C GLN A 224 -22.89 6.76 -2.38
N GLU A 225 -23.93 7.50 -1.99
CA GLU A 225 -24.87 7.05 -0.97
C GLU A 225 -25.73 5.90 -1.51
N GLN A 226 -26.20 5.99 -2.76
CA GLN A 226 -26.94 4.92 -3.42
C GLN A 226 -26.08 3.67 -3.64
N ILE A 227 -24.82 3.85 -4.01
CA ILE A 227 -23.87 2.73 -4.15
C ILE A 227 -23.63 2.04 -2.81
N GLN A 228 -23.43 2.80 -1.73
CA GLN A 228 -23.27 2.24 -0.38
C GLN A 228 -24.53 1.48 0.07
N GLU A 229 -25.72 2.05 -0.17
CA GLU A 229 -26.98 1.39 0.13
C GLU A 229 -27.13 0.08 -0.65
N PHE A 230 -26.80 0.09 -1.95
CA PHE A 230 -26.82 -1.11 -2.78
C PHE A 230 -25.87 -2.19 -2.26
N ILE A 231 -24.60 -1.87 -2.00
CA ILE A 231 -23.61 -2.85 -1.52
C ILE A 231 -24.01 -3.44 -0.16
N ARG A 232 -24.56 -2.62 0.76
CA ARG A 232 -25.03 -3.09 2.08
C ARG A 232 -26.24 -4.02 2.00
N ASN A 233 -27.08 -3.86 0.98
CA ASN A 233 -28.30 -4.64 0.81
C ASN A 233 -28.21 -5.67 -0.33
N SER A 234 -27.08 -5.76 -1.01
CA SER A 234 -26.89 -6.73 -2.10
C SER A 234 -26.85 -8.17 -1.58
N PRO A 235 -27.22 -9.15 -2.40
CA PRO A 235 -26.99 -10.55 -2.11
C PRO A 235 -25.51 -10.83 -1.83
N ARG A 236 -25.27 -11.84 -1.00
CA ARG A 236 -23.89 -12.19 -0.57
C ARG A 236 -22.95 -12.49 -1.73
N ASP A 237 -23.43 -13.17 -2.76
CA ASP A 237 -22.66 -13.50 -3.95
C ASP A 237 -22.18 -12.26 -4.73
N VAL A 238 -23.01 -11.23 -4.79
CA VAL A 238 -22.62 -9.92 -5.39
C VAL A 238 -21.52 -9.28 -4.56
N PHE A 239 -21.70 -9.18 -3.24
CA PHE A 239 -20.70 -8.62 -2.34
C PHE A 239 -19.39 -9.40 -2.40
N ASP A 240 -19.46 -10.74 -2.30
CA ASP A 240 -18.29 -11.62 -2.33
C ASP A 240 -17.53 -11.50 -3.66
N THR A 241 -18.24 -11.38 -4.79
CA THR A 241 -17.63 -11.21 -6.11
C THR A 241 -16.88 -9.89 -6.23
N VAL A 242 -17.48 -8.78 -5.79
CA VAL A 242 -16.85 -7.46 -5.82
C VAL A 242 -15.65 -7.41 -4.86
N SER A 243 -15.85 -7.88 -3.62
CA SER A 243 -14.81 -7.91 -2.59
C SER A 243 -13.62 -8.75 -3.03
N LYS A 244 -13.87 -9.95 -3.56
CA LYS A 244 -12.83 -10.83 -4.07
C LYS A 244 -12.07 -10.18 -5.23
N HIS A 245 -12.77 -9.59 -6.19
CA HIS A 245 -12.12 -8.93 -7.32
C HIS A 245 -11.16 -7.83 -6.86
N ILE A 246 -11.58 -6.95 -5.93
CA ILE A 246 -10.74 -5.88 -5.40
C ILE A 246 -9.53 -6.45 -4.62
N THR A 247 -9.74 -7.53 -3.87
CA THR A 247 -8.68 -8.19 -3.07
C THR A 247 -7.69 -8.93 -3.97
N ASP A 248 -8.16 -9.74 -4.92
CA ASP A 248 -7.32 -10.46 -5.87
C ASP A 248 -6.46 -9.49 -6.70
N MET A 249 -7.01 -8.32 -7.05
CA MET A 249 -6.27 -7.28 -7.75
C MET A 249 -5.10 -6.71 -6.93
N LYS A 250 -5.19 -6.74 -5.59
CA LYS A 250 -4.08 -6.37 -4.71
C LYS A 250 -3.06 -7.49 -4.58
N GLU A 251 -3.54 -8.73 -4.38
CA GLU A 251 -2.68 -9.90 -4.14
C GLU A 251 -1.90 -10.33 -5.39
N ASN A 252 -2.45 -10.08 -6.58
CA ASN A 252 -1.76 -10.37 -7.86
C ASN A 252 -0.55 -9.44 -8.15
N ILE A 253 -0.31 -8.40 -7.35
CA ILE A 253 0.96 -7.67 -7.30
C ILE A 253 1.94 -8.40 -6.36
N GLU A 254 1.91 -9.71 -6.32
CA GLU A 254 2.86 -10.47 -5.53
C GLU A 254 4.28 -10.27 -6.07
N LEU A 255 5.18 -9.98 -5.15
CA LEU A 255 6.60 -9.95 -5.44
C LEU A 255 6.99 -11.35 -5.95
N PRO A 256 7.73 -11.44 -7.07
CA PRO A 256 8.05 -12.72 -7.66
C PRO A 256 8.78 -13.60 -6.65
N ILE A 257 8.29 -14.83 -6.47
CA ILE A 257 8.97 -15.87 -5.67
C ILE A 257 10.39 -16.01 -6.23
N GLN A 258 11.38 -15.91 -5.35
CA GLN A 258 12.78 -16.09 -5.73
C GLN A 258 13.14 -17.57 -5.66
N HIS A 259 13.42 -18.18 -6.80
CA HIS A 259 13.96 -19.53 -6.88
C HIS A 259 15.47 -19.47 -6.61
N VAL A 260 15.92 -19.98 -5.48
CA VAL A 260 17.30 -19.88 -5.02
C VAL A 260 17.87 -21.26 -4.67
N ALA A 261 19.19 -21.42 -4.77
CA ALA A 261 19.89 -22.62 -4.35
C ALA A 261 20.63 -22.37 -3.04
N CYS A 262 20.55 -23.31 -2.10
CA CYS A 262 21.31 -23.25 -0.85
C CYS A 262 22.82 -23.36 -1.13
N ASN A 263 23.61 -22.47 -0.54
CA ASN A 263 25.07 -22.47 -0.70
C ASN A 263 25.77 -23.68 -0.04
N GLU A 264 25.11 -24.34 0.94
CA GLU A 264 25.68 -25.50 1.66
C GLU A 264 25.23 -26.82 1.04
N CYS A 265 23.91 -27.08 0.95
CA CYS A 265 23.40 -28.37 0.48
C CYS A 265 23.06 -28.41 -1.01
N LEU A 266 23.18 -27.30 -1.73
CA LEU A 266 22.94 -27.11 -3.16
C LEU A 266 21.51 -27.44 -3.63
N LYS A 267 20.57 -27.63 -2.72
CA LYS A 267 19.17 -27.86 -3.06
C LYS A 267 18.47 -26.53 -3.34
N GLU A 268 17.65 -26.53 -4.36
CA GLU A 268 16.81 -25.39 -4.71
C GLU A 268 15.59 -25.31 -3.81
N PHE A 269 15.16 -24.09 -3.52
CA PHE A 269 13.95 -23.80 -2.78
C PHE A 269 13.37 -22.42 -3.13
N ASP A 270 12.10 -22.27 -2.85
CA ASP A 270 11.38 -21.03 -3.07
C ASP A 270 11.51 -20.13 -1.83
N MET A 271 12.10 -18.96 -2.03
CA MET A 271 12.25 -17.96 -1.00
C MET A 271 11.11 -16.92 -1.13
N PRO A 272 10.14 -16.91 -0.20
CA PRO A 272 9.15 -15.84 -0.18
C PRO A 272 9.81 -14.53 0.26
N VAL A 273 9.65 -13.49 -0.53
CA VAL A 273 10.12 -12.17 -0.16
C VAL A 273 8.93 -11.28 0.16
N THR A 274 8.89 -10.75 1.37
CA THR A 274 7.85 -9.85 1.82
C THR A 274 8.41 -8.45 1.99
N MET A 275 7.66 -7.43 1.53
CA MET A 275 7.96 -6.04 1.82
C MET A 275 7.48 -5.68 3.23
N ASP A 276 8.23 -6.09 4.25
CA ASP A 276 8.06 -5.51 5.58
C ASP A 276 8.76 -4.15 5.60
N GLN A 277 7.99 -3.08 5.68
CA GLN A 277 8.49 -1.70 5.61
C GLN A 277 9.57 -1.41 6.66
N SER A 278 9.52 -2.05 7.84
CA SER A 278 10.50 -1.87 8.89
C SER A 278 11.87 -2.45 8.52
N ASN A 279 11.90 -3.60 7.86
CA ASN A 279 13.10 -4.28 7.41
C ASN A 279 13.55 -3.84 6.02
N PHE A 280 12.59 -3.43 5.17
CA PHE A 280 12.87 -3.04 3.80
C PHE A 280 13.80 -1.82 3.70
N PHE A 281 13.71 -0.87 4.64
CA PHE A 281 14.59 0.30 4.72
C PHE A 281 15.68 0.17 5.79
N ALA A 282 15.80 -0.97 6.46
CA ALA A 282 16.92 -1.22 7.34
C ALA A 282 18.20 -1.45 6.51
N VAL A 283 19.17 -0.56 6.67
CA VAL A 283 20.52 -0.78 6.13
C VAL A 283 21.18 -1.82 7.03
N ARG A 284 21.54 -2.97 6.47
CA ARG A 284 22.48 -3.86 7.13
C ARG A 284 23.87 -3.25 7.00
N SER A 285 24.43 -2.84 8.14
CA SER A 285 25.82 -2.40 8.27
C SER A 285 26.77 -3.58 8.29
#